data_f69f258472ded0ec22029a8870f2a44d
#
_entry.id   f69f258472ded0ec22029a8870f2a44d
#
_cell.length_a   1.000
_cell.length_b   1.000
_cell.length_c   1.000
_cell.angle_alpha   90.00
_cell.angle_beta   90.00
_cell.angle_gamma   90.00
#
_symmetry.space_group_name_H-M   'P 1'
#
loop_
_entity.id
_entity.type
_entity.pdbx_description
1 polymer ?
#
loop_
_entity_poly.entity_id
_entity_poly.type
_entity_poly.pdbx_seq_one_letter_code
_entity_poly.pdbx_strand_id
1 'polypeptide(L)'
;MSTTKPKRTTKLLALIFAASLTAGACSNNQSSDADYASTQTPTDDSKTESNTAEKVTLTLLAYDSFTPSPNIFDEFTAQTGINVEVSLGGDAGELVTKAGLTSGNPEADVLWGVDNTLLSRAISKNIFTPYATKNLADLDESARKLVPNNEATPVDTGDVCINYDVNWFKQRNLAPPLTLRALTSSNYANLLVVPSPVSSSPGLAFMLATIAEFSQDGWDEYWKSLKQNGALIVSDWTTAYYTEFSGSSGKGDRPIVVSYGSSPPAEMIFANPRPATAPTAVAALTCFRQVEFAGILRGTKHEREAQLLIDYLSDIKFQEDLPLTLFVYPANTKAKLPDDFVKYSLRPESPLQLDPDLISRNLLFWLDEFTNIVLR
;
A
#
# COMPACT_ATOMS: atom_id res chain seq x y z
N MET A 1 42.93 -37.36 -14.58
CA MET A 1 43.27 -36.08 -15.23
C MET A 1 42.67 -34.97 -14.39
N SER A 2 43.51 -34.25 -13.70
CA SER A 2 43.18 -33.16 -12.76
C SER A 2 43.00 -31.87 -13.55
N THR A 3 41.93 -31.11 -13.29
CA THR A 3 41.80 -29.71 -13.73
C THR A 3 41.38 -28.84 -12.57
N THR A 4 42.30 -28.01 -12.18
CA THR A 4 42.31 -27.00 -11.14
C THR A 4 41.39 -25.81 -11.45
N LYS A 5 40.63 -25.35 -10.43
CA LYS A 5 39.86 -24.08 -10.43
C LYS A 5 40.78 -22.90 -10.09
N PRO A 6 40.60 -21.70 -10.70
CA PRO A 6 41.31 -20.51 -10.25
C PRO A 6 40.54 -19.79 -9.10
N LYS A 7 41.31 -19.42 -8.06
CA LYS A 7 40.89 -18.55 -6.95
C LYS A 7 40.83 -17.09 -7.43
N ARG A 8 39.70 -16.40 -7.24
CA ARG A 8 39.61 -14.94 -7.35
C ARG A 8 39.84 -14.30 -5.98
N THR A 9 40.91 -13.52 -5.89
CA THR A 9 41.27 -12.68 -4.76
C THR A 9 40.52 -11.35 -4.83
N THR A 10 39.73 -11.04 -3.82
CA THR A 10 39.09 -9.74 -3.63
C THR A 10 40.05 -8.81 -2.89
N LYS A 11 40.41 -7.69 -3.51
CA LYS A 11 41.19 -6.63 -2.86
C LYS A 11 40.24 -5.67 -2.15
N LEU A 12 40.41 -5.56 -0.84
CA LEU A 12 39.83 -4.55 0.03
C LEU A 12 40.60 -3.23 -0.14
N LEU A 13 39.91 -2.15 -0.54
CA LEU A 13 40.49 -0.81 -0.54
C LEU A 13 39.92 -0.04 0.66
N ALA A 14 40.83 0.22 1.64
CA ALA A 14 40.52 1.09 2.77
C ALA A 14 40.84 2.53 2.40
N LEU A 15 39.82 3.42 2.46
CA LEU A 15 40.05 4.87 2.38
C LEU A 15 40.05 5.45 3.79
N ILE A 16 41.18 6.03 4.15
CA ILE A 16 41.41 6.80 5.36
C ILE A 16 41.06 8.24 5.06
N PHE A 17 40.09 8.85 5.80
CA PHE A 17 39.84 10.28 5.80
C PHE A 17 40.50 10.92 7.02
N ALA A 18 41.44 11.81 6.76
CA ALA A 18 42.14 12.62 7.77
C ALA A 18 41.28 13.87 8.08
N ALA A 19 41.03 14.09 9.35
CA ALA A 19 40.40 15.31 9.87
C ALA A 19 41.48 16.41 10.09
N SER A 20 41.24 17.60 9.55
CA SER A 20 42.04 18.77 9.85
C SER A 20 41.23 19.73 10.72
N LEU A 21 41.67 19.87 11.97
CA LEU A 21 41.23 20.93 12.89
C LEU A 21 42.04 22.21 12.61
N THR A 22 41.37 23.36 12.42
CA THR A 22 41.96 24.66 12.58
C THR A 22 41.17 25.49 13.59
N ALA A 23 41.81 25.78 14.68
CA ALA A 23 41.38 26.77 15.69
C ALA A 23 41.82 28.16 15.23
N GLY A 24 40.95 29.18 15.42
CA GLY A 24 41.26 30.59 15.19
C GLY A 24 40.59 31.46 16.25
N ALA A 25 41.41 32.19 16.96
CA ALA A 25 41.19 32.81 18.24
C ALA A 25 40.40 34.15 18.20
N CYS A 26 39.88 34.50 19.38
CA CYS A 26 39.24 35.74 19.78
C CYS A 26 40.10 36.97 19.60
N SER A 27 39.49 38.11 19.31
CA SER A 27 40.01 39.42 19.73
C SER A 27 38.86 40.39 20.05
N ASN A 28 38.86 40.83 21.28
CA ASN A 28 38.05 41.89 21.85
C ASN A 28 38.72 43.24 21.49
N ASN A 29 37.95 44.27 21.17
CA ASN A 29 38.35 45.64 21.54
C ASN A 29 37.12 46.55 21.70
N GLN A 30 37.08 47.21 22.85
CA GLN A 30 36.17 48.28 23.26
C GLN A 30 36.72 49.66 22.90
N SER A 31 35.75 50.60 22.91
CA SER A 31 35.82 52.05 23.17
C SER A 31 35.64 52.91 21.92
N SER A 32 34.90 54.00 21.89
CA SER A 32 34.34 54.98 22.83
C SER A 32 33.60 56.06 22.01
N ASP A 33 32.63 56.69 22.65
CA ASP A 33 31.78 57.82 22.34
C ASP A 33 32.28 58.92 21.34
N ALA A 34 31.31 59.40 20.55
CA ALA A 34 31.08 60.85 20.40
C ALA A 34 29.81 61.14 19.59
N ASP A 35 28.97 62.01 20.16
CA ASP A 35 27.78 62.64 19.59
C ASP A 35 28.08 63.46 18.31
N TYR A 36 27.15 63.41 17.33
CA TYR A 36 26.72 64.61 16.60
C TYR A 36 25.33 64.42 15.98
N ALA A 37 24.41 65.30 16.33
CA ALA A 37 23.09 65.43 15.75
C ALA A 37 23.16 66.07 14.35
N SER A 38 22.38 65.51 13.40
CA SER A 38 21.84 66.30 12.28
C SER A 38 20.72 65.58 11.52
N THR A 39 19.56 66.20 11.56
CA THR A 39 18.57 66.46 10.52
C THR A 39 17.93 65.22 9.78
N GLN A 40 16.63 65.00 10.08
CA GLN A 40 15.70 64.14 9.39
C GLN A 40 15.39 64.62 7.96
N THR A 41 15.38 63.69 7.03
CA THR A 41 14.57 63.76 5.82
C THR A 41 13.83 62.39 5.70
N PRO A 42 12.51 62.35 5.54
CA PRO A 42 11.79 61.08 5.39
C PRO A 42 11.91 60.63 3.95
N THR A 43 12.69 59.58 3.70
CA THR A 43 12.57 58.78 2.49
C THR A 43 11.56 57.67 2.76
N ASP A 44 10.48 57.73 2.02
CA ASP A 44 9.42 56.74 1.91
C ASP A 44 10.01 55.49 1.21
N ASP A 45 10.54 54.57 2.00
CA ASP A 45 10.90 53.22 1.58
C ASP A 45 9.70 52.29 1.85
N SER A 46 8.74 52.29 0.94
CA SER A 46 7.79 51.22 0.84
C SER A 46 8.52 49.92 0.44
N LYS A 47 9.12 49.24 1.43
CA LYS A 47 9.49 47.84 1.26
C LYS A 47 8.21 47.03 1.04
N THR A 48 7.95 46.77 -0.22
CA THR A 48 7.08 45.65 -0.60
C THR A 48 7.78 44.39 -0.09
N GLU A 49 7.41 43.95 1.09
CA GLU A 49 7.68 42.57 1.54
C GLU A 49 6.97 41.65 0.55
N SER A 50 7.73 41.13 -0.39
CA SER A 50 7.30 39.99 -1.17
C SER A 50 7.19 38.82 -0.18
N ASN A 51 6.01 38.66 0.36
CA ASN A 51 5.62 37.47 1.14
C ASN A 51 5.62 36.28 0.16
N THR A 52 6.80 35.76 -0.18
CA THR A 52 6.92 34.45 -0.80
C THR A 52 6.47 33.46 0.26
N ALA A 53 5.14 33.20 0.29
CA ALA A 53 4.61 32.11 1.09
C ALA A 53 5.45 30.87 0.77
N GLU A 54 6.10 30.32 1.79
CA GLU A 54 6.90 29.11 1.67
C GLU A 54 5.96 28.02 1.11
N LYS A 55 6.33 27.43 -0.05
CA LYS A 55 5.50 26.43 -0.69
C LYS A 55 5.43 25.20 0.21
N VAL A 56 4.25 24.87 0.69
CA VAL A 56 4.02 23.67 1.49
C VAL A 56 4.18 22.45 0.58
N THR A 57 4.92 21.46 1.04
CA THR A 57 5.00 20.13 0.44
C THR A 57 4.47 19.13 1.43
N LEU A 58 3.43 18.36 1.04
CA LEU A 58 2.90 17.25 1.81
C LEU A 58 3.60 15.97 1.43
N THR A 59 3.90 15.13 2.42
CA THR A 59 4.36 13.76 2.20
C THR A 59 3.18 12.79 2.31
N LEU A 60 2.88 12.10 1.20
CA LEU A 60 1.93 10.99 1.14
C LEU A 60 2.71 9.68 1.30
N LEU A 61 2.60 9.06 2.46
CA LEU A 61 3.17 7.73 2.71
C LEU A 61 2.24 6.65 2.14
N ALA A 62 2.76 5.76 1.30
CA ALA A 62 1.98 4.70 0.66
C ALA A 62 2.78 3.40 0.56
N TYR A 63 2.11 2.29 0.23
CA TYR A 63 2.75 0.99 -0.01
C TYR A 63 3.52 0.95 -1.34
N ASP A 64 4.47 0.02 -1.46
CA ASP A 64 5.43 -0.05 -2.58
C ASP A 64 4.77 -0.18 -3.96
N SER A 65 3.58 -0.78 -4.05
CA SER A 65 2.83 -0.91 -5.30
C SER A 65 1.89 0.28 -5.60
N PHE A 66 1.96 1.37 -4.84
CA PHE A 66 1.21 2.58 -5.11
C PHE A 66 1.80 3.34 -6.30
N THR A 67 1.19 3.20 -7.47
CA THR A 67 1.68 3.74 -8.74
C THR A 67 0.59 4.51 -9.50
N PRO A 68 0.08 5.63 -8.96
CA PRO A 68 -0.88 6.47 -9.67
C PRO A 68 -0.24 7.09 -10.92
N SER A 69 -1.06 7.68 -11.80
CA SER A 69 -0.56 8.37 -12.99
C SER A 69 0.48 9.44 -12.63
N PRO A 70 1.56 9.61 -13.41
CA PRO A 70 2.71 10.45 -13.04
C PRO A 70 2.37 11.91 -12.68
N ASN A 71 1.34 12.49 -13.28
CA ASN A 71 0.98 13.90 -13.08
C ASN A 71 -0.35 14.05 -12.34
N ILE A 72 -0.75 13.03 -11.58
CA ILE A 72 -2.05 13.02 -10.92
C ILE A 72 -2.23 14.17 -9.92
N PHE A 73 -1.17 14.63 -9.29
CA PHE A 73 -1.18 15.73 -8.32
C PHE A 73 -0.99 17.13 -8.92
N ASP A 74 -0.72 17.26 -10.23
CA ASP A 74 -0.44 18.58 -10.85
C ASP A 74 -1.61 19.56 -10.71
N GLU A 75 -2.85 19.07 -10.88
CA GLU A 75 -4.03 19.90 -10.72
C GLU A 75 -4.24 20.31 -9.26
N PHE A 76 -4.03 19.41 -8.31
CA PHE A 76 -4.06 19.75 -6.89
C PHE A 76 -3.07 20.85 -6.56
N THR A 77 -1.83 20.71 -7.05
CA THR A 77 -0.79 21.73 -6.87
C THR A 77 -1.15 23.07 -7.52
N ALA A 78 -1.72 23.03 -8.74
CA ALA A 78 -2.13 24.26 -9.44
C ALA A 78 -3.29 24.99 -8.72
N GLN A 79 -4.20 24.25 -8.10
CA GLN A 79 -5.36 24.84 -7.39
C GLN A 79 -5.02 25.33 -5.99
N THR A 80 -4.09 24.67 -5.29
CA THR A 80 -3.83 24.91 -3.87
C THR A 80 -2.47 25.57 -3.60
N GLY A 81 -1.54 25.49 -4.53
CA GLY A 81 -0.13 25.86 -4.31
C GLY A 81 0.67 24.84 -3.50
N ILE A 82 0.06 23.70 -3.12
CA ILE A 82 0.65 22.66 -2.28
C ILE A 82 1.25 21.57 -3.18
N ASN A 83 2.51 21.20 -2.96
CA ASN A 83 3.12 20.05 -3.62
C ASN A 83 2.79 18.75 -2.86
N VAL A 84 2.79 17.62 -3.56
CA VAL A 84 2.66 16.28 -2.96
C VAL A 84 3.86 15.44 -3.36
N GLU A 85 4.58 14.92 -2.37
CA GLU A 85 5.65 13.94 -2.54
C GLU A 85 5.18 12.59 -2.02
N VAL A 86 5.26 11.55 -2.88
CA VAL A 86 4.91 10.18 -2.49
C VAL A 86 6.15 9.51 -1.90
N SER A 87 6.02 9.00 -0.67
CA SER A 87 7.03 8.19 0.01
C SER A 87 6.54 6.75 0.08
N LEU A 88 7.26 5.81 -0.53
CA LEU A 88 6.94 4.39 -0.46
C LEU A 88 7.62 3.75 0.74
N GLY A 89 6.92 2.85 1.45
CA GLY A 89 7.38 2.34 2.74
C GLY A 89 7.08 0.88 3.05
N GLY A 90 7.18 -0.01 2.08
CA GLY A 90 6.89 -1.44 2.24
C GLY A 90 5.42 -1.78 1.97
N ASP A 91 4.96 -2.92 2.44
CA ASP A 91 3.55 -3.33 2.31
C ASP A 91 2.70 -2.75 3.48
N ALA A 92 1.40 -2.77 3.37
CA ALA A 92 0.44 -2.12 4.28
C ALA A 92 0.65 -2.46 5.77
N GLY A 93 1.01 -3.70 6.09
CA GLY A 93 1.30 -4.13 7.46
C GLY A 93 2.52 -3.44 8.07
N GLU A 94 3.55 -3.17 7.26
CA GLU A 94 4.75 -2.42 7.66
C GLU A 94 4.43 -0.95 7.85
N LEU A 95 3.65 -0.35 6.94
CA LEU A 95 3.20 1.05 7.03
C LEU A 95 2.43 1.33 8.31
N VAL A 96 1.44 0.48 8.64
CA VAL A 96 0.63 0.62 9.87
C VAL A 96 1.52 0.46 11.11
N THR A 97 2.51 -0.42 11.06
CA THR A 97 3.45 -0.59 12.17
C THR A 97 4.30 0.67 12.35
N LYS A 98 4.89 1.19 11.28
CA LYS A 98 5.72 2.40 11.29
C LYS A 98 4.93 3.63 11.74
N ALA A 99 3.75 3.86 11.16
CA ALA A 99 2.87 4.97 11.54
C ALA A 99 2.41 4.89 13.01
N GLY A 100 2.18 3.66 13.52
CA GLY A 100 1.84 3.46 14.93
C GLY A 100 2.98 3.76 15.91
N LEU A 101 4.23 3.59 15.50
CA LEU A 101 5.41 3.92 16.31
C LEU A 101 5.68 5.43 16.35
N THR A 102 5.29 6.16 15.30
CA THR A 102 5.53 7.60 15.16
C THR A 102 4.27 8.44 15.38
N SER A 103 3.17 7.84 15.85
CA SER A 103 1.91 8.57 16.14
C SER A 103 2.13 9.73 17.09
N GLY A 104 1.69 10.93 16.70
CA GLY A 104 1.91 12.18 17.42
C GLY A 104 3.15 12.98 16.96
N ASN A 105 4.09 12.34 16.24
CA ASN A 105 5.21 13.00 15.56
C ASN A 105 5.55 12.22 14.28
N PRO A 106 4.66 12.22 13.28
CA PRO A 106 4.80 11.40 12.09
C PRO A 106 5.89 11.92 11.15
N GLU A 107 6.42 11.00 10.32
CA GLU A 107 7.40 11.32 9.26
C GLU A 107 6.72 11.75 7.94
N ALA A 108 5.39 11.69 7.86
CA ALA A 108 4.58 12.05 6.70
C ALA A 108 3.30 12.76 7.17
N ASP A 109 2.52 13.30 6.23
CA ASP A 109 1.30 14.04 6.52
C ASP A 109 0.03 13.21 6.34
N VAL A 110 0.02 12.38 5.31
CA VAL A 110 -1.10 11.49 4.96
C VAL A 110 -0.57 10.08 4.74
N LEU A 111 -1.34 9.09 5.18
CA LEU A 111 -1.09 7.67 4.91
C LEU A 111 -2.18 7.13 3.99
N TRP A 112 -1.78 6.46 2.89
CA TRP A 112 -2.62 5.69 1.99
C TRP A 112 -2.38 4.19 2.17
N GLY A 113 -3.45 3.37 2.13
CA GLY A 113 -3.34 1.92 2.01
C GLY A 113 -3.50 1.15 3.33
N VAL A 114 -4.16 1.75 4.34
CA VAL A 114 -4.68 0.98 5.47
C VAL A 114 -5.99 0.35 5.06
N ASP A 115 -6.10 -0.95 5.13
CA ASP A 115 -7.35 -1.63 4.80
C ASP A 115 -8.18 -2.05 6.02
N ASN A 116 -9.40 -2.55 5.79
CA ASN A 116 -10.31 -2.98 6.84
C ASN A 116 -9.75 -4.13 7.70
N THR A 117 -8.74 -4.86 7.26
CA THR A 117 -8.10 -5.93 8.04
C THR A 117 -7.12 -5.38 9.09
N LEU A 118 -6.56 -4.19 8.82
CA LEU A 118 -5.60 -3.48 9.66
C LEU A 118 -6.20 -2.25 10.35
N LEU A 119 -7.40 -1.82 9.96
CA LEU A 119 -8.04 -0.58 10.40
C LEU A 119 -8.18 -0.49 11.92
N SER A 120 -8.63 -1.54 12.57
CA SER A 120 -8.76 -1.59 14.03
C SER A 120 -7.44 -1.36 14.74
N ARG A 121 -6.34 -1.89 14.19
CA ARG A 121 -4.98 -1.67 14.69
C ARG A 121 -4.55 -0.23 14.50
N ALA A 122 -4.84 0.37 13.34
CA ALA A 122 -4.53 1.77 13.07
C ALA A 122 -5.28 2.72 14.02
N ILE A 123 -6.58 2.48 14.26
CA ILE A 123 -7.41 3.26 15.17
C ILE A 123 -6.91 3.09 16.62
N SER A 124 -6.65 1.86 17.08
CA SER A 124 -6.18 1.61 18.45
C SER A 124 -4.82 2.25 18.76
N LYS A 125 -3.98 2.43 17.74
CA LYS A 125 -2.69 3.13 17.82
C LYS A 125 -2.80 4.64 17.67
N ASN A 126 -4.01 5.18 17.52
CA ASN A 126 -4.23 6.62 17.32
C ASN A 126 -3.45 7.21 16.13
N ILE A 127 -3.33 6.48 15.04
CA ILE A 127 -2.51 6.88 13.88
C ILE A 127 -3.10 8.12 13.21
N PHE A 128 -4.43 8.26 13.17
CA PHE A 128 -5.12 9.25 12.37
C PHE A 128 -5.72 10.41 13.18
N THR A 129 -5.81 11.57 12.54
CA THR A 129 -6.68 12.69 12.94
C THR A 129 -7.98 12.56 12.15
N PRO A 130 -9.15 12.44 12.80
CA PRO A 130 -10.43 12.32 12.11
C PRO A 130 -10.73 13.53 11.22
N TYR A 131 -11.22 13.27 10.00
CA TYR A 131 -11.64 14.29 9.06
C TYR A 131 -12.77 13.79 8.15
N ALA A 132 -13.85 14.53 8.07
CA ALA A 132 -14.94 14.27 7.13
C ALA A 132 -14.65 14.99 5.81
N THR A 133 -14.26 14.24 4.77
CA THR A 133 -14.04 14.82 3.44
C THR A 133 -15.30 15.48 2.88
N LYS A 134 -15.15 16.54 2.09
CA LYS A 134 -16.26 17.20 1.37
C LYS A 134 -17.02 16.25 0.45
N ASN A 135 -16.37 15.17 -0.01
CA ASN A 135 -16.95 14.18 -0.91
C ASN A 135 -17.62 12.99 -0.18
N LEU A 136 -17.76 13.05 1.16
CA LEU A 136 -18.24 11.95 1.99
C LEU A 136 -19.55 11.32 1.51
N ALA A 137 -20.50 12.15 1.02
CA ALA A 137 -21.81 11.69 0.53
C ALA A 137 -21.73 10.84 -0.76
N ASP A 138 -20.63 10.96 -1.50
CA ASP A 138 -20.41 10.29 -2.78
C ASP A 138 -19.62 8.98 -2.62
N LEU A 139 -19.05 8.73 -1.43
CA LEU A 139 -18.34 7.50 -1.13
C LEU A 139 -19.29 6.34 -0.80
N ASP A 140 -18.86 5.12 -1.10
CA ASP A 140 -19.60 3.88 -0.83
C ASP A 140 -20.06 3.81 0.64
N GLU A 141 -21.38 3.63 0.84
CA GLU A 141 -21.98 3.64 2.18
C GLU A 141 -21.46 2.50 3.06
N SER A 142 -21.21 1.32 2.48
CA SER A 142 -20.71 0.17 3.24
C SER A 142 -19.29 0.41 3.73
N ALA A 143 -18.45 1.05 2.91
CA ALA A 143 -17.10 1.44 3.28
C ALA A 143 -17.08 2.51 4.39
N ARG A 144 -17.97 3.52 4.30
CA ARG A 144 -18.08 4.57 5.33
C ARG A 144 -18.51 4.03 6.70
N LYS A 145 -19.33 2.98 6.73
CA LYS A 145 -19.76 2.34 7.99
C LYS A 145 -18.63 1.73 8.80
N LEU A 146 -17.47 1.45 8.17
CA LEU A 146 -16.28 0.94 8.86
C LEU A 146 -15.53 2.02 9.65
N VAL A 147 -15.78 3.30 9.35
CA VAL A 147 -15.15 4.48 9.98
C VAL A 147 -16.21 5.50 10.40
N PRO A 148 -17.09 5.16 11.36
CA PRO A 148 -18.28 5.96 11.69
C PRO A 148 -17.96 7.35 12.24
N ASN A 149 -16.76 7.57 12.77
CA ASN A 149 -16.31 8.86 13.28
C ASN A 149 -15.33 9.55 12.32
N ASN A 150 -15.27 9.12 11.05
CA ASN A 150 -14.37 9.63 10.01
C ASN A 150 -12.88 9.55 10.43
N GLU A 151 -12.48 8.49 11.12
CA GLU A 151 -11.10 8.26 11.56
C GLU A 151 -10.13 8.22 10.36
N ALA A 152 -10.61 7.67 9.23
CA ALA A 152 -9.96 7.69 7.94
C ALA A 152 -11.01 7.80 6.83
N THR A 153 -10.60 8.03 5.59
CA THR A 153 -11.47 8.18 4.42
C THR A 153 -11.35 6.94 3.54
N PRO A 154 -12.46 6.23 3.21
CA PRO A 154 -12.43 5.17 2.21
C PRO A 154 -11.96 5.71 0.86
N VAL A 155 -11.00 5.03 0.24
CA VAL A 155 -10.43 5.48 -1.04
C VAL A 155 -10.62 4.49 -2.17
N ASP A 156 -10.65 3.20 -1.86
CA ASP A 156 -10.93 2.17 -2.85
C ASP A 156 -11.45 0.88 -2.22
N THR A 157 -11.84 -0.06 -3.08
CA THR A 157 -12.22 -1.41 -2.71
C THR A 157 -11.61 -2.42 -3.66
N GLY A 158 -11.16 -3.55 -3.10
CA GLY A 158 -10.73 -4.72 -3.83
C GLY A 158 -11.34 -5.98 -3.25
N ASP A 159 -11.28 -7.08 -3.98
CA ASP A 159 -11.59 -8.40 -3.43
C ASP A 159 -10.33 -9.24 -3.56
N VAL A 160 -9.73 -9.63 -2.43
CA VAL A 160 -8.57 -10.52 -2.42
C VAL A 160 -9.02 -11.93 -2.69
N CYS A 161 -8.51 -12.52 -3.77
CA CYS A 161 -8.95 -13.79 -4.31
C CYS A 161 -7.75 -14.66 -4.73
N ILE A 162 -8.00 -15.92 -4.99
CA ILE A 162 -7.08 -16.76 -5.74
C ILE A 162 -7.14 -16.38 -7.22
N ASN A 163 -5.98 -16.06 -7.78
CA ASN A 163 -5.75 -15.90 -9.21
C ASN A 163 -4.95 -17.08 -9.74
N TYR A 164 -5.16 -17.44 -11.01
CA TYR A 164 -4.45 -18.55 -11.64
C TYR A 164 -4.06 -18.27 -13.09
N ASP A 165 -2.98 -18.91 -13.55
CA ASP A 165 -2.48 -18.87 -14.92
C ASP A 165 -3.30 -19.83 -15.79
N VAL A 166 -4.16 -19.24 -16.66
CA VAL A 166 -5.07 -20.00 -17.54
C VAL A 166 -4.30 -20.90 -18.49
N ASN A 167 -3.18 -20.42 -19.05
CA ASN A 167 -2.38 -21.17 -20.02
C ASN A 167 -1.66 -22.35 -19.38
N TRP A 168 -1.13 -22.16 -18.17
CA TRP A 168 -0.45 -23.22 -17.42
C TRP A 168 -1.40 -24.39 -17.15
N PHE A 169 -2.63 -24.12 -16.67
CA PHE A 169 -3.65 -25.13 -16.40
C PHE A 169 -4.13 -25.82 -17.67
N LYS A 170 -4.38 -25.04 -18.74
CA LYS A 170 -4.82 -25.57 -20.04
C LYS A 170 -3.78 -26.54 -20.65
N GLN A 171 -2.50 -26.17 -20.64
CA GLN A 171 -1.41 -27.00 -21.18
C GLN A 171 -1.28 -28.35 -20.47
N ARG A 172 -1.67 -28.44 -19.20
CA ARG A 172 -1.58 -29.66 -18.38
C ARG A 172 -2.88 -30.42 -18.28
N ASN A 173 -3.93 -29.95 -18.95
CA ASN A 173 -5.28 -30.50 -18.84
C ASN A 173 -5.72 -30.70 -17.39
N LEU A 174 -5.35 -29.75 -16.52
CA LEU A 174 -5.70 -29.70 -15.11
C LEU A 174 -6.73 -28.60 -14.89
N ALA A 175 -7.81 -28.88 -14.16
CA ALA A 175 -8.77 -27.87 -13.76
C ALA A 175 -8.14 -26.93 -12.70
N PRO A 176 -8.34 -25.59 -12.76
CA PRO A 176 -7.87 -24.71 -11.70
C PRO A 176 -8.66 -24.90 -10.40
N PRO A 177 -8.09 -24.57 -9.21
CA PRO A 177 -8.80 -24.62 -7.95
C PRO A 177 -9.82 -23.47 -7.89
N LEU A 178 -11.10 -23.77 -7.69
CA LEU A 178 -12.16 -22.76 -7.63
C LEU A 178 -12.64 -22.45 -6.22
N THR A 179 -12.14 -23.18 -5.21
CA THR A 179 -12.50 -23.00 -3.79
C THR A 179 -11.25 -23.05 -2.92
N LEU A 180 -11.32 -22.45 -1.72
CA LEU A 180 -10.22 -22.53 -0.74
C LEU A 180 -9.89 -24.00 -0.40
N ARG A 181 -10.90 -24.85 -0.20
CA ARG A 181 -10.73 -26.27 0.10
C ARG A 181 -9.96 -27.02 -0.99
N ALA A 182 -10.15 -26.67 -2.26
CA ALA A 182 -9.47 -27.35 -3.36
C ALA A 182 -7.94 -27.18 -3.30
N LEU A 183 -7.43 -26.06 -2.77
CA LEU A 183 -5.99 -25.76 -2.69
C LEU A 183 -5.18 -26.78 -1.87
N THR A 184 -5.81 -27.52 -0.97
CA THR A 184 -5.14 -28.56 -0.17
C THR A 184 -5.02 -29.90 -0.88
N SER A 185 -5.63 -30.05 -2.08
CA SER A 185 -5.49 -31.27 -2.88
C SER A 185 -4.06 -31.43 -3.41
N SER A 186 -3.57 -32.67 -3.43
CA SER A 186 -2.26 -33.02 -4.00
C SER A 186 -2.09 -32.65 -5.47
N ASN A 187 -3.20 -32.45 -6.22
CA ASN A 187 -3.16 -31.94 -7.59
C ASN A 187 -2.55 -30.53 -7.68
N TYR A 188 -2.58 -29.75 -6.60
CA TYR A 188 -2.07 -28.38 -6.54
C TYR A 188 -0.82 -28.27 -5.66
N ALA A 189 -0.15 -29.41 -5.39
CA ALA A 189 1.07 -29.42 -4.59
C ALA A 189 2.16 -28.55 -5.23
N ASN A 190 2.77 -27.67 -4.44
CA ASN A 190 3.80 -26.72 -4.85
C ASN A 190 3.35 -25.69 -5.93
N LEU A 191 2.06 -25.42 -6.10
CA LEU A 191 1.57 -24.50 -7.13
C LEU A 191 1.16 -23.12 -6.59
N LEU A 192 0.89 -22.99 -5.29
CA LEU A 192 0.39 -21.77 -4.66
C LEU A 192 1.54 -20.89 -4.14
N VAL A 193 1.44 -19.58 -4.38
CA VAL A 193 2.21 -18.54 -3.67
C VAL A 193 1.26 -17.58 -2.95
N VAL A 194 1.63 -17.21 -1.73
CA VAL A 194 0.85 -16.36 -0.83
C VAL A 194 1.75 -15.28 -0.23
N PRO A 195 1.41 -13.98 -0.32
CA PRO A 195 2.08 -12.96 0.48
C PRO A 195 1.81 -13.21 1.97
N SER A 196 2.80 -12.91 2.82
CA SER A 196 2.71 -13.19 4.26
C SER A 196 1.60 -12.40 4.94
N PRO A 197 0.69 -13.03 5.70
CA PRO A 197 -0.30 -12.32 6.52
C PRO A 197 0.30 -11.37 7.56
N VAL A 198 1.56 -11.55 7.92
CA VAL A 198 2.24 -10.75 8.95
C VAL A 198 2.63 -9.37 8.43
N SER A 199 3.00 -9.27 7.15
CA SER A 199 3.52 -8.03 6.53
C SER A 199 2.58 -7.47 5.46
N SER A 200 1.87 -8.33 4.72
CA SER A 200 1.10 -7.97 3.53
C SER A 200 -0.41 -7.98 3.80
N SER A 201 -1.08 -6.92 3.39
CA SER A 201 -2.53 -6.76 3.50
C SER A 201 -3.30 -7.83 2.69
N PRO A 202 -3.02 -8.13 1.41
CA PRO A 202 -3.69 -9.23 0.72
C PRO A 202 -3.39 -10.60 1.31
N GLY A 203 -2.21 -10.80 1.89
CA GLY A 203 -1.91 -12.02 2.65
C GLY A 203 -2.78 -12.17 3.89
N LEU A 204 -2.96 -11.07 4.64
CA LEU A 204 -3.84 -11.03 5.80
C LEU A 204 -5.30 -11.25 5.41
N ALA A 205 -5.78 -10.60 4.35
CA ALA A 205 -7.13 -10.79 3.83
C ALA A 205 -7.39 -12.25 3.44
N PHE A 206 -6.41 -12.92 2.81
CA PHE A 206 -6.51 -14.34 2.50
C PHE A 206 -6.56 -15.22 3.76
N MET A 207 -5.75 -14.94 4.78
CA MET A 207 -5.83 -15.64 6.06
C MET A 207 -7.21 -15.48 6.69
N LEU A 208 -7.75 -14.26 6.71
CA LEU A 208 -9.10 -13.98 7.23
C LEU A 208 -10.19 -14.67 6.39
N ALA A 209 -10.02 -14.78 5.07
CA ALA A 209 -10.90 -15.58 4.23
C ALA A 209 -10.95 -17.05 4.67
N THR A 210 -9.79 -17.62 5.04
CA THR A 210 -9.73 -19.01 5.55
C THR A 210 -10.40 -19.16 6.91
N ILE A 211 -10.31 -18.16 7.78
CA ILE A 211 -11.02 -18.14 9.07
C ILE A 211 -12.52 -18.01 8.85
N ALA A 212 -12.96 -17.19 7.89
CA ALA A 212 -14.38 -17.06 7.54
C ALA A 212 -14.98 -18.36 6.98
N GLU A 213 -14.23 -19.09 6.15
CA GLU A 213 -14.68 -20.32 5.50
C GLU A 213 -14.63 -21.52 6.42
N PHE A 214 -13.56 -21.69 7.22
CA PHE A 214 -13.30 -22.91 7.99
C PHE A 214 -13.58 -22.74 9.49
N SER A 215 -14.06 -21.58 9.94
CA SER A 215 -14.24 -21.21 11.35
C SER A 215 -12.94 -21.12 12.15
N GLN A 216 -13.07 -20.65 13.40
CA GLN A 216 -11.91 -20.47 14.29
C GLN A 216 -11.23 -21.80 14.67
N ASP A 217 -11.93 -22.92 14.58
CA ASP A 217 -11.44 -24.23 14.97
C ASP A 217 -10.90 -25.08 13.78
N GLY A 218 -10.91 -24.54 12.56
CA GLY A 218 -10.53 -25.30 11.36
C GLY A 218 -9.52 -24.62 10.43
N TRP A 219 -9.31 -23.32 10.58
CA TRP A 219 -8.40 -22.57 9.73
C TRP A 219 -6.91 -22.96 9.95
N ASP A 220 -6.52 -23.32 11.15
CA ASP A 220 -5.18 -23.75 11.50
C ASP A 220 -4.81 -25.08 10.83
N GLU A 221 -5.71 -26.06 10.84
CA GLU A 221 -5.54 -27.35 10.12
C GLU A 221 -5.50 -27.13 8.60
N TYR A 222 -6.27 -26.18 8.08
CA TYR A 222 -6.20 -25.80 6.69
C TYR A 222 -4.81 -25.24 6.33
N TRP A 223 -4.21 -24.36 7.14
CA TRP A 223 -2.88 -23.82 6.89
C TRP A 223 -1.77 -24.86 7.08
N LYS A 224 -1.90 -25.79 8.02
CA LYS A 224 -1.01 -26.96 8.10
C LYS A 224 -1.04 -27.78 6.82
N SER A 225 -2.24 -27.99 6.26
CA SER A 225 -2.43 -28.69 4.99
C SER A 225 -1.84 -27.91 3.81
N LEU A 226 -1.99 -26.60 3.75
CA LEU A 226 -1.35 -25.77 2.72
C LEU A 226 0.18 -25.81 2.81
N LYS A 227 0.74 -25.74 4.02
CA LYS A 227 2.19 -25.90 4.25
C LYS A 227 2.70 -27.25 3.78
N GLN A 228 2.01 -28.33 4.15
CA GLN A 228 2.32 -29.69 3.70
C GLN A 228 2.20 -29.84 2.18
N ASN A 229 1.26 -29.13 1.57
CA ASN A 229 1.07 -29.08 0.13
C ASN A 229 2.08 -28.16 -0.59
N GLY A 230 3.03 -27.58 0.12
CA GLY A 230 4.14 -26.79 -0.43
C GLY A 230 3.74 -25.38 -0.89
N ALA A 231 2.75 -24.76 -0.24
CA ALA A 231 2.46 -23.35 -0.46
C ALA A 231 3.69 -22.51 -0.14
N LEU A 232 4.08 -21.62 -1.06
CA LEU A 232 5.18 -20.69 -0.90
C LEU A 232 4.69 -19.40 -0.23
N ILE A 233 5.29 -19.05 0.90
CA ILE A 233 5.01 -17.79 1.58
C ILE A 233 6.15 -16.82 1.29
N VAL A 234 5.81 -15.61 0.81
CA VAL A 234 6.75 -14.53 0.51
C VAL A 234 6.42 -13.28 1.31
N SER A 235 7.35 -12.32 1.40
CA SER A 235 7.23 -11.15 2.27
C SER A 235 6.07 -10.22 1.90
N ASP A 236 5.82 -10.04 0.59
CA ASP A 236 4.96 -8.99 0.06
C ASP A 236 4.21 -9.42 -1.21
N TRP A 237 3.21 -8.62 -1.59
CA TRP A 237 2.40 -8.88 -2.77
C TRP A 237 3.18 -8.73 -4.08
N THR A 238 4.09 -7.77 -4.18
CA THR A 238 4.90 -7.52 -5.39
C THR A 238 5.74 -8.75 -5.72
N THR A 239 6.39 -9.33 -4.71
CA THR A 239 7.14 -10.59 -4.85
C THR A 239 6.22 -11.74 -5.26
N ALA A 240 5.05 -11.90 -4.61
CA ALA A 240 4.11 -12.97 -4.94
C ALA A 240 3.63 -12.87 -6.39
N TYR A 241 3.22 -11.67 -6.83
CA TYR A 241 2.55 -11.48 -8.12
C TYR A 241 3.54 -11.34 -9.29
N TYR A 242 4.60 -10.53 -9.13
CA TYR A 242 5.52 -10.24 -10.23
C TYR A 242 6.77 -11.11 -10.27
N THR A 243 7.12 -11.79 -9.18
CA THR A 243 8.31 -12.66 -9.16
C THR A 243 7.94 -14.13 -9.22
N GLU A 244 7.01 -14.59 -8.38
CA GLU A 244 6.72 -16.01 -8.20
C GLU A 244 5.57 -16.53 -9.07
N PHE A 245 4.60 -15.68 -9.40
CA PHE A 245 3.44 -16.07 -10.20
C PHE A 245 3.79 -16.18 -11.70
N SER A 246 3.40 -17.29 -12.33
CA SER A 246 3.70 -17.55 -13.74
C SER A 246 2.76 -16.81 -14.70
N GLY A 247 1.57 -16.41 -14.26
CA GLY A 247 0.55 -15.78 -15.09
C GLY A 247 0.75 -14.29 -15.34
N SER A 248 1.62 -13.63 -14.58
CA SER A 248 1.98 -12.23 -14.73
C SER A 248 3.24 -12.07 -15.62
N SER A 249 3.72 -10.83 -15.72
CA SER A 249 4.95 -10.50 -16.46
C SER A 249 6.22 -11.14 -15.89
N GLY A 250 6.19 -11.62 -14.62
CA GLY A 250 7.36 -12.04 -13.86
C GLY A 250 7.98 -13.38 -14.23
N LYS A 251 7.24 -14.26 -14.92
CA LYS A 251 7.71 -15.60 -15.32
C LYS A 251 8.10 -16.54 -14.18
N GLY A 252 7.44 -16.39 -13.02
CA GLY A 252 7.62 -17.28 -11.88
C GLY A 252 7.13 -18.72 -12.17
N ASP A 253 7.34 -19.61 -11.21
CA ASP A 253 7.00 -21.03 -11.35
C ASP A 253 5.66 -21.42 -10.71
N ARG A 254 4.98 -20.48 -10.01
CA ARG A 254 3.74 -20.72 -9.29
C ARG A 254 2.52 -20.29 -10.12
N PRO A 255 1.68 -21.23 -10.60
CA PRO A 255 0.53 -20.88 -11.44
C PRO A 255 -0.70 -20.45 -10.63
N ILE A 256 -0.64 -20.40 -9.31
CA ILE A 256 -1.69 -19.95 -8.40
C ILE A 256 -1.11 -18.92 -7.45
N VAL A 257 -1.79 -17.77 -7.33
CA VAL A 257 -1.37 -16.67 -6.45
C VAL A 257 -2.56 -16.09 -5.70
N VAL A 258 -2.32 -15.62 -4.47
CA VAL A 258 -3.23 -14.72 -3.78
C VAL A 258 -3.03 -13.31 -4.30
N SER A 259 -4.06 -12.75 -4.93
CA SER A 259 -4.08 -11.41 -5.50
C SER A 259 -5.52 -10.87 -5.52
N TYR A 260 -5.81 -9.93 -6.41
CA TYR A 260 -7.11 -9.27 -6.44
C TYR A 260 -8.02 -9.82 -7.56
N GLY A 261 -9.34 -9.76 -7.34
CA GLY A 261 -10.34 -10.01 -8.38
C GLY A 261 -10.21 -9.07 -9.58
N SER A 262 -9.58 -7.94 -9.37
CA SER A 262 -9.28 -6.91 -10.37
C SER A 262 -7.87 -6.95 -10.96
N SER A 263 -7.08 -8.00 -10.70
CA SER A 263 -5.73 -8.16 -11.29
C SER A 263 -5.73 -8.51 -12.79
N PRO A 264 -6.66 -9.33 -13.34
CA PRO A 264 -6.61 -9.72 -14.75
C PRO A 264 -6.61 -8.59 -15.79
N PRO A 265 -7.27 -7.43 -15.58
CA PRO A 265 -7.15 -6.29 -16.49
C PRO A 265 -5.72 -5.82 -16.74
N ALA A 266 -4.84 -5.86 -15.73
CA ALA A 266 -3.45 -5.45 -15.86
C ALA A 266 -2.70 -6.26 -16.93
N GLU A 267 -2.92 -7.58 -16.95
CA GLU A 267 -2.29 -8.50 -17.91
C GLU A 267 -2.81 -8.32 -19.33
N MET A 268 -3.97 -7.65 -19.51
CA MET A 268 -4.50 -7.28 -20.82
C MET A 268 -4.00 -5.91 -21.30
N ILE A 269 -3.87 -4.95 -20.37
CA ILE A 269 -3.57 -3.56 -20.68
C ILE A 269 -2.07 -3.37 -20.94
N PHE A 270 -1.23 -3.98 -20.10
CA PHE A 270 0.23 -3.79 -20.17
C PHE A 270 0.95 -4.80 -21.09
N ALA A 271 0.27 -5.86 -21.54
CA ALA A 271 0.89 -6.83 -22.41
C ALA A 271 1.16 -6.28 -23.83
N ASN A 272 2.37 -6.50 -24.32
CA ASN A 272 2.74 -6.15 -25.70
C ASN A 272 3.45 -7.34 -26.39
N PRO A 273 2.85 -7.98 -27.41
CA PRO A 273 1.53 -7.66 -27.98
C PRO A 273 0.37 -8.02 -27.02
N ARG A 274 -0.76 -7.30 -27.14
CA ARG A 274 -1.97 -7.57 -26.34
C ARG A 274 -2.48 -8.99 -26.64
N PRO A 275 -2.72 -9.84 -25.63
CA PRO A 275 -3.24 -11.18 -25.86
C PRO A 275 -4.72 -11.14 -26.30
N ALA A 276 -5.17 -12.18 -27.01
CA ALA A 276 -6.57 -12.28 -27.45
C ALA A 276 -7.54 -12.53 -26.27
N THR A 277 -7.07 -13.15 -25.22
CA THR A 277 -7.83 -13.45 -23.99
C THR A 277 -6.95 -13.21 -22.76
N ALA A 278 -7.58 -12.90 -21.61
CA ALA A 278 -6.83 -12.69 -20.39
C ALA A 278 -6.00 -13.95 -20.04
N PRO A 279 -4.68 -13.79 -19.80
CA PRO A 279 -3.81 -14.91 -19.45
C PRO A 279 -4.06 -15.43 -18.03
N THR A 280 -4.69 -14.63 -17.20
CA THR A 280 -5.04 -14.94 -15.82
C THR A 280 -6.55 -14.92 -15.60
N ALA A 281 -7.01 -15.64 -14.59
CA ALA A 281 -8.40 -15.64 -14.18
C ALA A 281 -8.51 -15.80 -12.66
N VAL A 282 -9.72 -15.60 -12.11
CA VAL A 282 -10.01 -15.51 -10.69
C VAL A 282 -10.95 -16.63 -10.26
N ALA A 283 -10.68 -17.23 -9.11
CA ALA A 283 -11.57 -18.17 -8.43
C ALA A 283 -12.55 -17.40 -7.52
N ALA A 284 -13.74 -17.08 -8.02
CA ALA A 284 -14.71 -16.20 -7.37
C ALA A 284 -15.13 -16.60 -5.94
N LEU A 285 -15.14 -17.91 -5.64
CA LEU A 285 -15.55 -18.44 -4.33
C LEU A 285 -14.44 -18.36 -3.26
N THR A 286 -13.31 -17.74 -3.58
CA THR A 286 -12.17 -17.60 -2.65
C THR A 286 -11.97 -16.17 -2.16
N CYS A 287 -12.82 -15.25 -2.60
CA CYS A 287 -12.62 -13.82 -2.45
C CYS A 287 -13.04 -13.30 -1.07
N PHE A 288 -12.21 -12.44 -0.48
CA PHE A 288 -12.48 -11.67 0.73
C PHE A 288 -12.55 -10.18 0.40
N ARG A 289 -13.60 -9.48 0.87
CA ARG A 289 -13.77 -8.04 0.61
C ARG A 289 -12.73 -7.23 1.36
N GLN A 290 -11.98 -6.43 0.62
CA GLN A 290 -11.06 -5.43 1.13
C GLN A 290 -11.57 -4.03 0.82
N VAL A 291 -11.43 -3.10 1.80
CA VAL A 291 -11.70 -1.67 1.66
C VAL A 291 -10.47 -0.94 2.14
N GLU A 292 -9.89 -0.09 1.32
CA GLU A 292 -8.72 0.71 1.69
C GLU A 292 -9.10 2.13 2.11
N PHE A 293 -8.26 2.68 2.98
CA PHE A 293 -8.44 4.00 3.57
C PHE A 293 -7.17 4.83 3.43
N ALA A 294 -7.35 6.14 3.24
CA ALA A 294 -6.34 7.15 3.48
C ALA A 294 -6.73 7.98 4.71
N GLY A 295 -5.73 8.45 5.46
CA GLY A 295 -5.98 9.25 6.65
C GLY A 295 -4.87 10.26 6.93
N ILE A 296 -5.24 11.35 7.58
CA ILE A 296 -4.32 12.39 8.05
C ILE A 296 -3.55 11.83 9.24
N LEU A 297 -2.23 11.81 9.15
CA LEU A 297 -1.39 11.31 10.23
C LEU A 297 -1.42 12.25 11.43
N ARG A 298 -1.73 11.69 12.61
CA ARG A 298 -1.82 12.45 13.86
C ARG A 298 -0.50 13.09 14.22
N GLY A 299 -0.52 14.42 14.42
CA GLY A 299 0.65 15.19 14.79
C GLY A 299 1.39 15.80 13.58
N THR A 300 0.87 15.66 12.36
CA THR A 300 1.36 16.44 11.22
C THR A 300 1.30 17.94 11.52
N LYS A 301 2.25 18.70 10.98
CA LYS A 301 2.28 20.17 11.08
C LYS A 301 1.43 20.85 10.00
N HIS A 302 0.92 20.08 9.05
CA HIS A 302 0.20 20.53 7.86
C HIS A 302 -1.23 19.98 7.81
N GLU A 303 -1.92 19.94 8.96
CA GLU A 303 -3.24 19.30 9.08
C GLU A 303 -4.27 19.88 8.09
N ARG A 304 -4.29 21.21 7.92
CA ARG A 304 -5.22 21.87 7.00
C ARG A 304 -4.93 21.53 5.53
N GLU A 305 -3.68 21.49 5.16
CA GLU A 305 -3.23 21.11 3.83
C GLU A 305 -3.49 19.62 3.56
N ALA A 306 -3.29 18.76 4.56
CA ALA A 306 -3.61 17.35 4.50
C ALA A 306 -5.12 17.10 4.32
N GLN A 307 -6.00 17.92 4.93
CA GLN A 307 -7.45 17.86 4.68
C GLN A 307 -7.78 18.12 3.21
N LEU A 308 -7.12 19.11 2.58
CA LEU A 308 -7.30 19.38 1.15
C LEU A 308 -6.83 18.19 0.28
N LEU A 309 -5.75 17.52 0.69
CA LEU A 309 -5.28 16.32 -0.01
C LEU A 309 -6.27 15.16 0.13
N ILE A 310 -6.83 14.91 1.31
CA ILE A 310 -7.89 13.90 1.51
C ILE A 310 -9.12 14.20 0.64
N ASP A 311 -9.50 15.46 0.53
CA ASP A 311 -10.58 15.88 -0.36
C ASP A 311 -10.27 15.56 -1.83
N TYR A 312 -9.04 15.79 -2.26
CA TYR A 312 -8.59 15.49 -3.61
C TYR A 312 -8.52 13.98 -3.88
N LEU A 313 -7.97 13.20 -2.95
CA LEU A 313 -7.88 11.74 -3.06
C LEU A 313 -9.27 11.05 -3.15
N SER A 314 -10.30 11.66 -2.61
CA SER A 314 -11.69 11.19 -2.69
C SER A 314 -12.51 11.81 -3.84
N ASP A 315 -11.93 12.75 -4.61
CA ASP A 315 -12.58 13.40 -5.74
C ASP A 315 -12.66 12.48 -6.96
N ILE A 316 -13.69 12.64 -7.79
CA ILE A 316 -13.94 11.82 -8.99
C ILE A 316 -12.69 11.72 -9.86
N LYS A 317 -11.96 12.82 -10.05
CA LYS A 317 -10.80 12.84 -10.95
C LYS A 317 -9.67 11.92 -10.49
N PHE A 318 -9.32 11.96 -9.21
CA PHE A 318 -8.32 11.05 -8.64
C PHE A 318 -8.85 9.61 -8.66
N GLN A 319 -10.11 9.43 -8.30
CA GLN A 319 -10.76 8.14 -8.19
C GLN A 319 -10.91 7.42 -9.55
N GLU A 320 -11.08 8.16 -10.67
CA GLU A 320 -11.11 7.60 -12.03
C GLU A 320 -9.74 7.13 -12.54
N ASP A 321 -8.63 7.52 -11.88
CA ASP A 321 -7.29 7.03 -12.17
C ASP A 321 -7.04 5.61 -11.62
N LEU A 322 -7.63 5.29 -10.47
CA LEU A 322 -7.35 4.07 -9.71
C LEU A 322 -7.55 2.75 -10.49
N PRO A 323 -8.63 2.59 -11.30
CA PRO A 323 -8.86 1.34 -12.01
C PRO A 323 -7.77 0.93 -13.00
N LEU A 324 -7.03 1.91 -13.57
CA LEU A 324 -5.99 1.66 -14.58
C LEU A 324 -4.56 1.77 -14.05
N THR A 325 -4.40 2.21 -12.82
CA THR A 325 -3.07 2.41 -12.20
C THR A 325 -2.85 1.48 -11.02
N LEU A 326 -3.84 1.35 -10.14
CA LEU A 326 -3.79 0.47 -8.97
C LEU A 326 -4.65 -0.79 -9.12
N PHE A 327 -5.47 -0.86 -10.17
CA PHE A 327 -6.37 -1.99 -10.44
C PHE A 327 -7.32 -2.30 -9.27
N VAL A 328 -7.87 -1.25 -8.68
CA VAL A 328 -8.88 -1.31 -7.60
C VAL A 328 -10.17 -0.57 -8.03
N TYR A 329 -11.27 -0.85 -7.35
CA TYR A 329 -12.52 -0.14 -7.58
C TYR A 329 -12.55 1.15 -6.75
N PRO A 330 -12.86 2.32 -7.36
CA PRO A 330 -12.98 3.58 -6.65
C PRO A 330 -14.00 3.49 -5.50
N ALA A 331 -13.72 4.13 -4.37
CA ALA A 331 -14.70 4.30 -3.30
C ALA A 331 -15.76 5.37 -3.65
N ASN A 332 -15.42 6.32 -4.52
CA ASN A 332 -16.38 7.30 -5.02
C ASN A 332 -17.30 6.66 -6.05
N THR A 333 -18.58 6.53 -5.71
CA THR A 333 -19.58 5.82 -6.52
C THR A 333 -19.94 6.53 -7.83
N LYS A 334 -19.52 7.79 -8.00
CA LYS A 334 -19.71 8.56 -9.23
C LYS A 334 -18.56 8.41 -10.23
N ALA A 335 -17.43 7.85 -9.80
CA ALA A 335 -16.27 7.60 -10.66
C ALA A 335 -16.60 6.54 -11.71
N LYS A 336 -16.19 6.80 -12.96
CA LYS A 336 -16.45 5.90 -14.09
C LYS A 336 -15.37 4.82 -14.16
N LEU A 337 -15.81 3.60 -14.44
CA LEU A 337 -14.91 2.48 -14.65
C LEU A 337 -14.59 2.34 -16.15
N PRO A 338 -13.31 2.15 -16.53
CA PRO A 338 -12.92 1.88 -17.90
C PRO A 338 -13.47 0.53 -18.40
N ASP A 339 -13.82 0.45 -19.69
CA ASP A 339 -14.43 -0.76 -20.30
C ASP A 339 -13.56 -2.01 -20.12
N ASP A 340 -12.26 -1.89 -20.32
CA ASP A 340 -11.32 -3.01 -20.13
C ASP A 340 -11.25 -3.48 -18.68
N PHE A 341 -11.30 -2.56 -17.74
CA PHE A 341 -11.34 -2.89 -16.32
C PHE A 341 -12.62 -3.68 -15.99
N VAL A 342 -13.80 -3.18 -16.41
CA VAL A 342 -15.08 -3.86 -16.19
C VAL A 342 -15.11 -5.23 -16.85
N LYS A 343 -14.55 -5.36 -18.06
CA LYS A 343 -14.61 -6.59 -18.86
C LYS A 343 -13.78 -7.74 -18.25
N TYR A 344 -12.64 -7.44 -17.64
CA TYR A 344 -11.68 -8.46 -17.22
C TYR A 344 -11.55 -8.59 -15.70
N SER A 345 -12.01 -7.62 -14.91
CA SER A 345 -12.07 -7.74 -13.47
C SER A 345 -13.24 -8.62 -13.02
N LEU A 346 -13.08 -9.22 -11.84
CA LEU A 346 -14.13 -9.95 -11.17
C LEU A 346 -14.47 -9.25 -9.84
N ARG A 347 -15.74 -8.88 -9.67
CA ARG A 347 -16.29 -8.40 -8.40
C ARG A 347 -17.32 -9.41 -7.92
N PRO A 348 -17.02 -10.20 -6.87
CA PRO A 348 -17.97 -11.21 -6.39
C PRO A 348 -19.18 -10.55 -5.74
N GLU A 349 -20.37 -11.14 -5.96
CA GLU A 349 -21.62 -10.67 -5.34
C GLU A 349 -21.63 -10.90 -3.83
N SER A 350 -21.05 -12.01 -3.37
CA SER A 350 -21.03 -12.41 -1.97
C SER A 350 -19.62 -12.86 -1.56
N PRO A 351 -18.67 -11.92 -1.40
CA PRO A 351 -17.34 -12.24 -0.92
C PRO A 351 -17.37 -12.69 0.55
N LEU A 352 -16.37 -13.48 0.95
CA LEU A 352 -16.13 -13.78 2.35
C LEU A 352 -15.88 -12.51 3.15
N GLN A 353 -16.37 -12.46 4.38
CA GLN A 353 -16.22 -11.35 5.30
C GLN A 353 -16.10 -11.87 6.73
N LEU A 354 -15.47 -11.08 7.58
CA LEU A 354 -15.49 -11.27 9.03
C LEU A 354 -15.95 -9.99 9.71
N ASP A 355 -16.60 -10.16 10.85
CA ASP A 355 -16.98 -9.05 11.71
C ASP A 355 -15.71 -8.25 12.13
N PRO A 356 -15.65 -6.91 11.92
CA PRO A 356 -14.50 -6.09 12.29
C PRO A 356 -14.12 -6.19 13.77
N ASP A 357 -15.11 -6.34 14.66
CA ASP A 357 -14.85 -6.51 16.09
C ASP A 357 -14.22 -7.89 16.39
N LEU A 358 -14.60 -8.92 15.63
CA LEU A 358 -13.96 -10.23 15.72
C LEU A 358 -12.49 -10.16 15.28
N ILE A 359 -12.23 -9.47 14.15
CA ILE A 359 -10.85 -9.23 13.67
C ILE A 359 -10.07 -8.47 14.76
N SER A 360 -10.59 -7.36 15.24
CA SER A 360 -9.93 -6.52 16.25
C SER A 360 -9.49 -7.31 17.49
N ARG A 361 -10.37 -8.18 17.99
CA ARG A 361 -10.10 -8.96 19.21
C ARG A 361 -9.10 -10.09 19.03
N ASN A 362 -9.02 -10.68 17.85
CA ASN A 362 -8.27 -11.92 17.63
C ASN A 362 -7.04 -11.77 16.71
N LEU A 363 -6.87 -10.65 16.04
CA LEU A 363 -5.85 -10.47 15.01
C LEU A 363 -4.44 -10.87 15.47
N LEU A 364 -4.02 -10.39 16.64
CA LEU A 364 -2.66 -10.69 17.16
C LEU A 364 -2.50 -12.19 17.47
N PHE A 365 -3.54 -12.82 18.02
CA PHE A 365 -3.55 -14.25 18.28
C PHE A 365 -3.46 -15.05 16.97
N TRP A 366 -4.24 -14.71 15.96
CA TRP A 366 -4.21 -15.39 14.67
C TRP A 366 -2.86 -15.22 13.95
N LEU A 367 -2.25 -14.05 14.01
CA LEU A 367 -0.92 -13.81 13.42
C LEU A 367 0.19 -14.61 14.14
N ASP A 368 0.12 -14.74 15.46
CA ASP A 368 1.07 -15.58 16.22
C ASP A 368 0.90 -17.05 15.89
N GLU A 369 -0.34 -17.56 15.87
CA GLU A 369 -0.65 -18.95 15.48
C GLU A 369 -0.23 -19.22 14.04
N PHE A 370 -0.53 -18.32 13.08
CA PHE A 370 -0.03 -18.47 11.71
C PHE A 370 1.49 -18.58 11.67
N THR A 371 2.19 -17.71 12.40
CA THR A 371 3.65 -17.73 12.46
C THR A 371 4.18 -19.07 12.99
N ASN A 372 3.55 -19.60 14.04
CA ASN A 372 3.93 -20.89 14.63
C ASN A 372 3.65 -22.07 13.69
N ILE A 373 2.54 -22.04 12.95
CA ILE A 373 2.12 -23.11 12.04
C ILE A 373 2.96 -23.10 10.76
N VAL A 374 3.14 -21.92 10.16
CA VAL A 374 3.60 -21.80 8.77
C VAL A 374 5.07 -21.39 8.65
N LEU A 375 5.52 -20.45 9.48
CA LEU A 375 6.85 -19.85 9.33
C LEU A 375 7.92 -20.51 10.23
N ARG A 376 7.53 -21.32 11.21
CA ARG A 376 8.42 -22.10 12.07
C ARG A 376 8.25 -23.59 11.76
#